data_41822cb33cdff23ec7d81a7e0970fb98
#
_entry.id   41822cb33cdff23ec7d81a7e0970fb98
#
_cell.length_a   1.000
_cell.length_b   1.000
_cell.length_c   1.000
_cell.angle_alpha   90.00
_cell.angle_beta   90.00
_cell.angle_gamma   90.00
#
_symmetry.space_group_name_H-M   'P 1'
#
loop_
_entity.id
_entity.type
_entity.pdbx_description
1 polymer ?
#
loop_
_entity_poly.entity_id
_entity_poly.type
_entity_poly.pdbx_seq_one_letter_code
_entity_poly.pdbx_strand_id
1 'polypeptide(L)'
;MLEAEVDVPRGWPGHKAGQFAFAMSDAAEGAHPYTIASAWNEAEHRITFVIKELGDHTRRLREKLLLGQTVTVEGPYGCFTFDDDCPQQIWVGAGIGVTPFIARMKYLAMQDGRLPQTIHFFHTTHDHDENASAKLMADAAAAGVRLHILVDGRDGRLTGERIRAAVPDWSNASIWFCGPTGFGQALRQDFAEQGLPVEHRFHQELFEMR
;
A
#
# COMPACT_ATOMS: atom_id res chain seq x y z
N MET A 1 -8.61 -12.66 1.32
CA MET A 1 -7.65 -11.85 2.12
C MET A 1 -7.99 -11.96 3.60
N LEU A 2 -7.00 -11.90 4.51
CA LEU A 2 -7.15 -11.85 5.95
C LEU A 2 -6.82 -10.43 6.42
N GLU A 3 -7.69 -9.83 7.23
CA GLU A 3 -7.41 -8.58 7.96
C GLU A 3 -7.18 -8.97 9.43
N ALA A 4 -6.02 -8.61 9.96
CA ALA A 4 -5.61 -8.92 11.32
C ALA A 4 -5.35 -7.60 12.09
N GLU A 5 -6.10 -7.39 13.16
CA GLU A 5 -5.90 -6.26 14.08
C GLU A 5 -5.05 -6.72 15.27
N VAL A 6 -4.08 -5.91 15.63
CA VAL A 6 -3.15 -6.18 16.73
C VAL A 6 -3.12 -4.97 17.66
N ASP A 7 -3.47 -5.20 18.91
CA ASP A 7 -3.30 -4.20 19.96
C ASP A 7 -1.82 -4.13 20.36
N VAL A 8 -1.24 -2.93 20.30
CA VAL A 8 0.17 -2.71 20.63
C VAL A 8 0.32 -1.98 21.97
N PRO A 9 1.41 -2.25 22.72
CA PRO A 9 1.61 -1.62 24.02
C PRO A 9 1.84 -0.11 23.87
N ARG A 10 1.65 0.65 24.97
CA ARG A 10 1.90 2.10 25.03
C ARG A 10 3.32 2.53 24.69
N GLY A 11 4.28 1.61 24.66
CA GLY A 11 5.67 1.85 24.23
C GLY A 11 5.87 1.75 22.71
N TRP A 12 4.84 1.43 21.93
CA TRP A 12 4.93 1.46 20.47
C TRP A 12 5.15 2.90 19.98
N PRO A 13 6.16 3.16 19.12
CA PRO A 13 6.54 4.53 18.75
C PRO A 13 5.57 5.21 17.76
N GLY A 14 4.44 4.57 17.44
CA GLY A 14 3.61 4.96 16.31
C GLY A 14 4.21 4.50 14.98
N HIS A 15 3.52 4.82 13.87
CA HIS A 15 4.04 4.55 12.53
C HIS A 15 3.52 5.58 11.53
N LYS A 16 4.25 5.76 10.43
CA LYS A 16 3.79 6.49 9.25
C LYS A 16 3.10 5.51 8.28
N ALA A 17 2.09 5.99 7.57
CA ALA A 17 1.48 5.21 6.49
C ALA A 17 2.52 4.80 5.45
N GLY A 18 2.49 3.53 5.04
CA GLY A 18 3.45 2.93 4.12
C GLY A 18 4.60 2.18 4.79
N GLN A 19 4.78 2.32 6.10
CA GLN A 19 5.76 1.51 6.83
C GLN A 19 5.27 0.08 7.04
N PHE A 20 6.21 -0.84 7.30
CA PHE A 20 5.95 -2.24 7.60
C PHE A 20 6.49 -2.60 9.00
N ALA A 21 6.04 -3.74 9.49
CA ALA A 21 6.56 -4.36 10.71
C ALA A 21 6.79 -5.86 10.47
N PHE A 22 7.72 -6.44 11.21
CA PHE A 22 7.84 -7.88 11.30
C PHE A 22 6.85 -8.40 12.35
N ALA A 23 6.03 -9.38 11.97
CA ALA A 23 5.12 -10.03 12.89
C ALA A 23 5.40 -11.54 12.95
N MET A 24 5.35 -12.10 14.15
CA MET A 24 5.56 -13.51 14.43
C MET A 24 4.44 -14.03 15.31
N SER A 25 3.65 -14.97 14.79
CA SER A 25 2.57 -15.66 15.49
C SER A 25 2.96 -17.07 15.96
N ASP A 26 4.02 -17.63 15.36
CA ASP A 26 4.57 -18.96 15.68
C ASP A 26 6.11 -18.88 15.64
N ALA A 27 6.75 -19.16 16.75
CA ALA A 27 8.22 -19.11 16.86
C ALA A 27 8.93 -20.11 15.93
N ALA A 28 8.27 -21.20 15.56
CA ALA A 28 8.83 -22.18 14.64
C ALA A 28 8.85 -21.70 13.18
N GLU A 29 7.98 -20.75 12.82
CA GLU A 29 7.91 -20.17 11.48
C GLU A 29 8.72 -18.87 11.36
N GLY A 30 9.07 -18.23 12.49
CA GLY A 30 9.82 -16.99 12.53
C GLY A 30 8.98 -15.74 12.25
N ALA A 31 9.65 -14.60 12.09
CA ALA A 31 9.02 -13.33 11.84
C ALA A 31 8.92 -13.04 10.32
N HIS A 32 7.78 -12.52 9.88
CA HIS A 32 7.52 -12.15 8.50
C HIS A 32 7.19 -10.66 8.38
N PRO A 33 7.65 -9.96 7.33
CA PRO A 33 7.35 -8.57 7.11
C PRO A 33 5.93 -8.38 6.55
N TYR A 34 5.17 -7.47 7.14
CA TYR A 34 3.85 -7.08 6.67
C TYR A 34 3.73 -5.56 6.64
N THR A 35 3.24 -5.00 5.54
CA THR A 35 2.90 -3.58 5.49
C THR A 35 1.76 -3.29 6.46
N ILE A 36 1.92 -2.24 7.26
CA ILE A 36 0.87 -1.78 8.17
C ILE A 36 -0.22 -1.10 7.32
N ALA A 37 -1.46 -1.58 7.45
CA ALA A 37 -2.62 -1.15 6.65
C ALA A 37 -3.48 -0.10 7.37
N SER A 38 -3.18 0.22 8.63
CA SER A 38 -3.86 1.26 9.40
C SER A 38 -3.12 2.59 9.35
N ALA A 39 -3.84 3.70 9.56
CA ALA A 39 -3.24 4.92 10.06
C ALA A 39 -2.94 4.76 11.55
N TRP A 40 -1.92 5.46 12.06
CA TRP A 40 -1.66 5.49 13.49
C TRP A 40 -2.68 6.37 14.21
N ASN A 41 -3.27 5.83 15.26
CA ASN A 41 -4.13 6.55 16.19
C ASN A 41 -3.62 6.33 17.62
N GLU A 42 -3.11 7.39 18.23
CA GLU A 42 -2.53 7.37 19.58
C GLU A 42 -3.53 6.95 20.65
N ALA A 43 -4.83 7.18 20.43
CA ALA A 43 -5.87 6.80 21.40
C ALA A 43 -6.22 5.30 21.34
N GLU A 44 -6.05 4.68 20.17
CA GLU A 44 -6.45 3.28 19.95
C GLU A 44 -5.33 2.28 20.24
N HIS A 45 -4.07 2.68 20.04
CA HIS A 45 -2.91 1.78 20.15
C HIS A 45 -3.08 0.46 19.39
N ARG A 46 -3.55 0.55 18.15
CA ARG A 46 -3.85 -0.60 17.30
C ARG A 46 -3.22 -0.45 15.93
N ILE A 47 -2.72 -1.56 15.41
CA ILE A 47 -2.24 -1.68 14.03
C ILE A 47 -3.03 -2.76 13.29
N THR A 48 -3.19 -2.60 11.98
CA THR A 48 -3.89 -3.56 11.14
C THR A 48 -2.94 -4.05 10.05
N PHE A 49 -2.95 -5.36 9.81
CA PHE A 49 -2.29 -5.99 8.68
C PHE A 49 -3.33 -6.55 7.72
N VAL A 50 -3.09 -6.37 6.40
CA VAL A 50 -3.87 -7.04 5.35
C VAL A 50 -2.97 -8.07 4.68
N ILE A 51 -3.34 -9.35 4.79
CA ILE A 51 -2.53 -10.48 4.38
C ILE A 51 -3.22 -11.21 3.23
N LYS A 52 -2.52 -11.36 2.10
CA LYS A 52 -2.96 -12.19 0.98
C LYS A 52 -2.33 -13.57 1.11
N GLU A 53 -3.09 -14.60 0.78
CA GLU A 53 -2.61 -15.97 0.70
C GLU A 53 -1.71 -16.15 -0.52
N LEU A 54 -0.39 -16.01 -0.33
CA LEU A 54 0.62 -16.08 -1.39
C LEU A 54 1.54 -17.30 -1.29
N GLY A 55 1.54 -18.00 -0.16
CA GLY A 55 2.39 -19.16 0.11
C GLY A 55 1.79 -20.04 1.20
N ASP A 56 2.49 -21.14 1.53
CA ASP A 56 2.01 -22.13 2.50
C ASP A 56 1.84 -21.55 3.91
N HIS A 57 2.69 -20.60 4.31
CA HIS A 57 2.56 -19.90 5.58
C HIS A 57 1.28 -19.07 5.63
N THR A 58 1.07 -18.20 4.67
CA THR A 58 -0.08 -17.26 4.66
C THR A 58 -1.41 -17.98 4.44
N ARG A 59 -1.45 -19.12 3.75
CA ARG A 59 -2.66 -19.95 3.64
C ARG A 59 -3.09 -20.52 4.98
N ARG A 60 -2.12 -21.02 5.78
CA ARG A 60 -2.37 -21.62 7.09
C ARG A 60 -2.62 -20.59 8.18
N LEU A 61 -2.20 -19.34 7.97
CA LEU A 61 -2.30 -18.28 8.97
C LEU A 61 -3.75 -18.05 9.43
N ARG A 62 -4.71 -18.07 8.49
CA ARG A 62 -6.13 -17.91 8.81
C ARG A 62 -6.71 -18.99 9.71
N GLU A 63 -6.18 -20.23 9.61
CA GLU A 63 -6.62 -21.36 10.43
C GLU A 63 -5.92 -21.40 11.77
N LYS A 64 -4.68 -20.86 11.85
CA LYS A 64 -3.83 -20.92 13.02
C LYS A 64 -3.98 -19.71 13.96
N LEU A 65 -4.31 -18.53 13.42
CA LEU A 65 -4.48 -17.33 14.24
C LEU A 65 -5.77 -17.40 15.05
N LEU A 66 -5.63 -17.26 16.36
CA LEU A 66 -6.76 -17.23 17.29
C LEU A 66 -6.97 -15.82 17.81
N LEU A 67 -8.24 -15.45 18.01
CA LEU A 67 -8.59 -14.18 18.66
C LEU A 67 -8.00 -14.14 20.08
N GLY A 68 -7.34 -13.02 20.41
CA GLY A 68 -6.67 -12.85 21.70
C GLY A 68 -5.31 -13.54 21.81
N GLN A 69 -4.80 -14.15 20.74
CA GLN A 69 -3.47 -14.72 20.72
C GLN A 69 -2.42 -13.61 20.84
N THR A 70 -1.40 -13.84 21.67
CA THR A 70 -0.22 -12.96 21.73
C THR A 70 0.66 -13.19 20.52
N VAL A 71 1.06 -12.12 19.86
CA VAL A 71 1.99 -12.10 18.72
C VAL A 71 3.15 -11.16 19.04
N THR A 72 4.32 -11.43 18.48
CA THR A 72 5.46 -10.50 18.57
C THR A 72 5.46 -9.61 17.35
N VAL A 73 5.55 -8.30 17.56
CA VAL A 73 5.65 -7.30 16.48
C VAL A 73 6.87 -6.44 16.71
N GLU A 74 7.68 -6.27 15.67
CA GLU A 74 8.90 -5.46 15.68
C GLU A 74 8.85 -4.45 14.54
N GLY A 75 9.08 -3.18 14.84
CA GLY A 75 9.02 -2.09 13.87
C GLY A 75 8.68 -0.75 14.54
N PRO A 76 8.19 0.24 13.77
CA PRO A 76 7.97 0.21 12.32
C PRO A 76 9.27 0.43 11.53
N TYR A 77 9.30 -0.06 10.28
CA TYR A 77 10.43 0.06 9.35
C TYR A 77 9.97 0.60 8.00
N GLY A 78 10.92 1.04 7.16
CA GLY A 78 10.66 1.47 5.79
C GLY A 78 10.58 2.98 5.62
N CYS A 79 10.85 3.41 4.37
CA CYS A 79 10.89 4.81 3.96
C CYS A 79 9.81 5.19 2.94
N PHE A 80 8.81 4.33 2.74
CA PHE A 80 7.70 4.56 1.81
C PHE A 80 6.63 5.44 2.48
N THR A 81 6.97 6.71 2.73
CA THR A 81 6.20 7.60 3.63
C THR A 81 5.34 8.62 2.90
N PHE A 82 5.38 8.66 1.55
CA PHE A 82 4.66 9.62 0.71
C PHE A 82 5.08 11.09 0.94
N ASP A 83 6.22 11.31 1.58
CA ASP A 83 6.72 12.65 1.89
C ASP A 83 7.52 13.17 0.68
N ASP A 84 6.94 14.12 -0.06
CA ASP A 84 7.59 14.88 -1.13
C ASP A 84 6.90 16.23 -1.35
N ASP A 85 7.55 17.11 -2.12
CA ASP A 85 7.07 18.47 -2.42
C ASP A 85 6.40 18.57 -3.80
N CYS A 86 6.12 17.45 -4.48
CA CYS A 86 5.46 17.46 -5.78
C CYS A 86 3.99 17.88 -5.65
N PRO A 87 3.46 18.71 -6.55
CA PRO A 87 2.06 19.15 -6.50
C PRO A 87 1.07 18.04 -6.79
N GLN A 88 1.56 16.94 -7.38
CA GLN A 88 0.78 15.75 -7.68
C GLN A 88 1.53 14.48 -7.26
N GLN A 89 0.76 13.48 -6.86
CA GLN A 89 1.26 12.12 -6.63
C GLN A 89 0.49 11.12 -7.51
N ILE A 90 1.23 10.21 -8.12
CA ILE A 90 0.68 9.07 -8.85
C ILE A 90 1.02 7.83 -8.03
N TRP A 91 0.02 7.19 -7.48
CA TRP A 91 0.16 5.95 -6.74
C TRP A 91 -0.16 4.76 -7.63
N VAL A 92 0.65 3.72 -7.57
CA VAL A 92 0.44 2.48 -8.33
C VAL A 92 0.58 1.29 -7.40
N GLY A 93 -0.53 0.64 -7.11
CA GLY A 93 -0.61 -0.56 -6.26
C GLY A 93 -1.02 -1.79 -7.06
N ALA A 94 -0.19 -2.82 -7.11
CA ALA A 94 -0.50 -4.05 -7.82
C ALA A 94 -0.76 -5.22 -6.86
N GLY A 95 -1.94 -5.80 -6.94
CA GLY A 95 -2.36 -6.88 -6.04
C GLY A 95 -2.30 -6.48 -4.57
N ILE A 96 -1.56 -7.22 -3.74
CA ILE A 96 -1.41 -6.89 -2.32
C ILE A 96 -0.61 -5.60 -2.08
N GLY A 97 0.12 -5.10 -3.07
CA GLY A 97 0.77 -3.79 -3.04
C GLY A 97 -0.19 -2.60 -2.91
N VAL A 98 -1.50 -2.85 -2.79
CA VAL A 98 -2.50 -1.87 -2.39
C VAL A 98 -2.34 -1.38 -0.95
N THR A 99 -1.73 -2.18 -0.08
CA THR A 99 -1.73 -2.00 1.39
C THR A 99 -1.16 -0.66 1.88
N PRO A 100 0.02 -0.18 1.43
CA PRO A 100 0.55 1.10 1.88
C PRO A 100 -0.35 2.28 1.50
N PHE A 101 -1.06 2.18 0.37
CA PHE A 101 -2.00 3.21 -0.08
C PHE A 101 -3.28 3.22 0.75
N ILE A 102 -3.77 2.06 1.19
CA ILE A 102 -4.89 1.97 2.14
C ILE A 102 -4.51 2.69 3.45
N ALA A 103 -3.34 2.41 4.00
CA ALA A 103 -2.86 3.10 5.20
C ALA A 103 -2.78 4.62 5.00
N ARG A 104 -2.28 5.07 3.84
CA ARG A 104 -2.18 6.50 3.52
C ARG A 104 -3.55 7.14 3.36
N MET A 105 -4.50 6.50 2.68
CA MET A 105 -5.86 7.02 2.55
C MET A 105 -6.55 7.14 3.90
N LYS A 106 -6.43 6.15 4.78
CA LYS A 106 -6.96 6.23 6.16
C LYS A 106 -6.34 7.40 6.94
N TYR A 107 -5.02 7.59 6.82
CA TYR A 107 -4.35 8.74 7.44
C TYR A 107 -4.88 10.08 6.91
N LEU A 108 -5.05 10.21 5.60
CA LEU A 108 -5.54 11.44 4.98
C LEU A 108 -7.00 11.74 5.35
N ALA A 109 -7.84 10.72 5.45
CA ALA A 109 -9.21 10.87 5.93
C ALA A 109 -9.28 11.41 7.37
N MET A 110 -8.32 11.06 8.24
CA MET A 110 -8.20 11.61 9.60
C MET A 110 -7.78 13.09 9.62
N GLN A 111 -7.17 13.59 8.53
CA GLN A 111 -6.75 15.00 8.37
C GLN A 111 -7.79 15.85 7.63
N ASP A 112 -9.08 15.50 7.71
CA ASP A 112 -10.20 16.17 7.02
C ASP A 112 -10.07 16.21 5.48
N GLY A 113 -9.28 15.31 4.89
CA GLY A 113 -9.10 15.20 3.44
C GLY A 113 -8.48 16.45 2.76
N ARG A 114 -7.93 17.37 3.54
CA ARG A 114 -7.26 18.57 3.02
C ARG A 114 -5.87 18.21 2.57
N LEU A 115 -5.73 17.95 1.26
CA LEU A 115 -4.44 17.66 0.65
C LEU A 115 -3.92 18.88 -0.09
N PRO A 116 -2.65 19.25 0.11
CA PRO A 116 -1.98 20.20 -0.74
C PRO A 116 -1.72 19.63 -2.14
N GLN A 117 -1.81 18.32 -2.30
CA GLN A 117 -1.44 17.57 -3.50
C GLN A 117 -2.67 16.93 -4.15
N THR A 118 -2.71 16.89 -5.49
CA THR A 118 -3.65 16.03 -6.22
C THR A 118 -3.11 14.61 -6.29
N ILE A 119 -3.91 13.63 -5.90
CA ILE A 119 -3.49 12.23 -5.88
C ILE A 119 -4.33 11.40 -6.85
N HIS A 120 -3.66 10.69 -7.75
CA HIS A 120 -4.24 9.67 -8.62
C HIS A 120 -3.73 8.31 -8.19
N PHE A 121 -4.63 7.41 -7.81
CA PHE A 121 -4.29 6.06 -7.38
C PHE A 121 -4.76 5.02 -8.39
N PHE A 122 -3.83 4.30 -9.00
CA PHE A 122 -4.08 3.18 -9.91
C PHE A 122 -3.89 1.87 -9.16
N HIS A 123 -4.97 1.15 -8.95
CA HIS A 123 -4.94 -0.20 -8.38
C HIS A 123 -5.16 -1.23 -9.49
N THR A 124 -4.19 -2.13 -9.70
CA THR A 124 -4.33 -3.24 -10.64
C THR A 124 -4.48 -4.57 -9.91
N THR A 125 -5.39 -5.41 -10.35
CA THR A 125 -5.62 -6.73 -9.76
C THR A 125 -6.03 -7.75 -10.82
N HIS A 126 -5.68 -9.02 -10.59
CA HIS A 126 -6.20 -10.14 -11.37
C HIS A 126 -7.60 -10.54 -10.93
N ASP A 127 -7.82 -10.51 -9.61
CA ASP A 127 -9.04 -10.98 -8.98
C ASP A 127 -9.96 -9.81 -8.72
N HIS A 128 -11.18 -9.84 -9.26
CA HIS A 128 -12.20 -8.85 -8.95
C HIS A 128 -13.01 -9.31 -7.74
N ASP A 129 -12.84 -8.59 -6.63
CA ASP A 129 -13.65 -8.73 -5.42
C ASP A 129 -14.46 -7.44 -5.23
N GLU A 130 -15.78 -7.54 -5.40
CA GLU A 130 -16.68 -6.37 -5.31
C GLU A 130 -16.64 -5.71 -3.94
N ASN A 131 -16.57 -6.48 -2.86
CA ASN A 131 -16.54 -5.94 -1.50
C ASN A 131 -15.20 -5.22 -1.22
N ALA A 132 -14.08 -5.80 -1.63
CA ALA A 132 -12.79 -5.16 -1.52
C ALA A 132 -12.71 -3.87 -2.37
N SER A 133 -13.26 -3.90 -3.57
CA SER A 133 -13.32 -2.73 -4.46
C SER A 133 -14.20 -1.62 -3.87
N ALA A 134 -15.37 -1.96 -3.30
CA ALA A 134 -16.26 -1.00 -2.67
C ALA A 134 -15.60 -0.34 -1.42
N LYS A 135 -14.90 -1.14 -0.60
CA LYS A 135 -14.14 -0.63 0.55
C LYS A 135 -13.03 0.33 0.10
N LEU A 136 -12.28 -0.05 -0.94
CA LEU A 136 -11.21 0.80 -1.49
C LEU A 136 -11.74 2.11 -2.07
N MET A 137 -12.90 2.07 -2.76
CA MET A 137 -13.57 3.27 -3.26
C MET A 137 -14.03 4.20 -2.13
N ALA A 138 -14.56 3.64 -1.04
CA ALA A 138 -14.96 4.41 0.12
C ALA A 138 -13.75 5.09 0.80
N ASP A 139 -12.64 4.36 0.99
CA ASP A 139 -11.41 4.91 1.55
C ASP A 139 -10.84 6.03 0.66
N ALA A 140 -10.84 5.85 -0.66
CA ALA A 140 -10.37 6.87 -1.61
C ALA A 140 -11.24 8.12 -1.60
N ALA A 141 -12.56 7.97 -1.55
CA ALA A 141 -13.50 9.09 -1.47
C ALA A 141 -13.31 9.88 -0.17
N ALA A 142 -13.17 9.21 0.98
CA ALA A 142 -12.93 9.84 2.26
C ALA A 142 -11.59 10.61 2.31
N ALA A 143 -10.58 10.12 1.59
CA ALA A 143 -9.25 10.72 1.48
C ALA A 143 -9.12 11.79 0.38
N GLY A 144 -10.14 12.02 -0.45
CA GLY A 144 -10.05 12.93 -1.60
C GLY A 144 -9.12 12.43 -2.73
N VAL A 145 -8.89 11.11 -2.82
CA VAL A 145 -8.00 10.47 -3.80
C VAL A 145 -8.79 10.04 -5.04
N ARG A 146 -8.26 10.32 -6.23
CA ARG A 146 -8.84 9.88 -7.51
C ARG A 146 -8.43 8.45 -7.80
N LEU A 147 -9.30 7.48 -7.53
CA LEU A 147 -9.04 6.06 -7.67
C LEU A 147 -9.38 5.54 -9.07
N HIS A 148 -8.46 4.76 -9.64
CA HIS A 148 -8.60 4.02 -10.89
C HIS A 148 -8.37 2.53 -10.61
N ILE A 149 -9.42 1.70 -10.69
CA ILE A 149 -9.32 0.25 -10.52
C ILE A 149 -9.28 -0.42 -11.89
N LEU A 150 -8.25 -1.24 -12.13
CA LEU A 150 -8.08 -2.02 -13.35
C LEU A 150 -8.03 -3.52 -13.01
N VAL A 151 -8.92 -4.28 -13.61
CA VAL A 151 -8.93 -5.75 -13.54
C VAL A 151 -8.30 -6.28 -14.82
N ASP A 152 -7.15 -6.93 -14.73
CA ASP A 152 -6.32 -7.31 -15.90
C ASP A 152 -7.10 -8.02 -17.01
N GLY A 153 -7.96 -8.98 -16.65
CA GLY A 153 -8.76 -9.75 -17.61
C GLY A 153 -9.87 -8.95 -18.30
N ARG A 154 -10.30 -7.83 -17.72
CA ARG A 154 -11.39 -6.98 -18.24
C ARG A 154 -10.87 -5.71 -18.90
N ASP A 155 -9.94 -5.04 -18.23
CA ASP A 155 -9.53 -3.68 -18.57
C ASP A 155 -8.14 -3.64 -19.26
N GLY A 156 -7.47 -4.81 -19.34
CA GLY A 156 -6.10 -4.93 -19.81
C GLY A 156 -5.08 -4.39 -18.80
N ARG A 157 -3.80 -4.59 -19.10
CA ARG A 157 -2.71 -4.20 -18.19
C ARG A 157 -2.54 -2.69 -18.10
N LEU A 158 -2.18 -2.21 -16.93
CA LEU A 158 -1.76 -0.83 -16.72
C LEU A 158 -0.36 -0.63 -17.34
N THR A 159 -0.20 0.47 -18.07
CA THR A 159 1.07 0.91 -18.67
C THR A 159 1.35 2.35 -18.31
N GLY A 160 2.60 2.82 -18.44
CA GLY A 160 2.93 4.23 -18.22
C GLY A 160 2.18 5.16 -19.17
N GLU A 161 1.95 4.74 -20.44
CA GLU A 161 1.15 5.49 -21.40
C GLU A 161 -0.29 5.73 -20.88
N ARG A 162 -0.94 4.69 -20.35
CA ARG A 162 -2.30 4.81 -19.77
C ARG A 162 -2.33 5.73 -18.54
N ILE A 163 -1.28 5.69 -17.71
CA ILE A 163 -1.15 6.59 -16.57
C ILE A 163 -1.03 8.04 -17.07
N ARG A 164 -0.14 8.29 -18.03
CA ARG A 164 0.07 9.63 -18.59
C ARG A 164 -1.18 10.17 -19.29
N ALA A 165 -1.93 9.32 -19.98
CA ALA A 165 -3.20 9.70 -20.59
C ALA A 165 -4.27 10.12 -19.55
N ALA A 166 -4.29 9.46 -18.38
CA ALA A 166 -5.23 9.76 -17.29
C ALA A 166 -4.79 10.93 -16.42
N VAL A 167 -3.49 11.26 -16.40
CA VAL A 167 -2.88 12.33 -15.58
C VAL A 167 -2.09 13.28 -16.48
N PRO A 168 -2.72 14.28 -17.12
CA PRO A 168 -2.05 15.16 -18.09
C PRO A 168 -0.80 15.85 -17.55
N ASP A 169 -0.80 16.27 -16.28
CA ASP A 169 0.33 16.95 -15.63
C ASP A 169 1.30 16.00 -14.94
N TRP A 170 1.39 14.75 -15.39
CA TRP A 170 2.23 13.70 -14.81
C TRP A 170 3.71 14.08 -14.66
N SER A 171 4.23 14.97 -15.53
CA SER A 171 5.62 15.42 -15.50
C SER A 171 5.96 16.22 -14.23
N ASN A 172 4.95 16.76 -13.52
CA ASN A 172 5.09 17.44 -12.25
C ASN A 172 4.77 16.54 -11.04
N ALA A 173 4.47 15.26 -11.28
CA ALA A 173 4.14 14.32 -10.23
C ALA A 173 5.36 13.55 -9.71
N SER A 174 5.24 13.03 -8.49
CA SER A 174 6.01 11.88 -8.01
C SER A 174 5.21 10.60 -8.22
N ILE A 175 5.92 9.48 -8.39
CA ILE A 175 5.32 8.16 -8.54
C ILE A 175 5.67 7.33 -7.32
N TRP A 176 4.66 6.71 -6.70
CA TRP A 176 4.79 5.82 -5.57
C TRP A 176 4.27 4.44 -5.98
N PHE A 177 5.17 3.49 -6.12
CA PHE A 177 4.88 2.16 -6.63
C PHE A 177 5.05 1.09 -5.55
N CYS A 178 4.04 0.22 -5.40
CA CYS A 178 4.15 -1.00 -4.61
C CYS A 178 3.52 -2.17 -5.38
N GLY A 179 4.33 -3.20 -5.65
CA GLY A 179 3.89 -4.36 -6.42
C GLY A 179 5.05 -5.20 -6.96
N PRO A 180 4.81 -6.07 -7.94
CA PRO A 180 5.83 -6.94 -8.52
C PRO A 180 7.01 -6.16 -9.10
N THR A 181 8.24 -6.61 -8.79
CA THR A 181 9.49 -5.94 -9.17
C THR A 181 9.58 -5.66 -10.67
N GLY A 182 9.26 -6.63 -11.52
CA GLY A 182 9.34 -6.45 -12.98
C GLY A 182 8.35 -5.39 -13.51
N PHE A 183 7.19 -5.24 -12.88
CA PHE A 183 6.24 -4.19 -13.24
C PHE A 183 6.76 -2.81 -12.82
N GLY A 184 7.30 -2.68 -11.61
CA GLY A 184 7.91 -1.43 -11.15
C GLY A 184 9.09 -1.00 -12.03
N GLN A 185 9.96 -1.92 -12.41
CA GLN A 185 11.08 -1.66 -13.32
C GLN A 185 10.59 -1.17 -14.70
N ALA A 186 9.58 -1.82 -15.28
CA ALA A 186 9.01 -1.42 -16.56
C ALA A 186 8.40 -0.01 -16.51
N LEU A 187 7.65 0.33 -15.46
CA LEU A 187 7.11 1.67 -15.27
C LEU A 187 8.23 2.70 -15.07
N ARG A 188 9.22 2.41 -14.23
CA ARG A 188 10.34 3.31 -13.97
C ARG A 188 11.11 3.62 -15.26
N GLN A 189 11.38 2.59 -16.08
CA GLN A 189 12.04 2.77 -17.37
C GLN A 189 11.20 3.63 -18.31
N ASP A 190 9.90 3.31 -18.48
CA ASP A 190 8.99 4.05 -19.34
C ASP A 190 8.92 5.54 -18.96
N PHE A 191 8.77 5.85 -17.68
CA PHE A 191 8.75 7.25 -17.22
C PHE A 191 10.09 7.95 -17.37
N ALA A 192 11.22 7.26 -17.19
CA ALA A 192 12.55 7.81 -17.45
C ALA A 192 12.74 8.16 -18.93
N GLU A 193 12.32 7.29 -19.86
CA GLU A 193 12.36 7.52 -21.30
C GLU A 193 11.49 8.72 -21.72
N GLN A 194 10.44 9.02 -20.95
CA GLN A 194 9.58 10.21 -21.16
C GLN A 194 10.09 11.46 -20.42
N GLY A 195 11.26 11.38 -19.77
CA GLY A 195 11.93 12.55 -19.18
C GLY A 195 11.59 12.83 -17.71
N LEU A 196 10.88 11.92 -17.00
CA LEU A 196 10.70 12.06 -15.56
C LEU A 196 12.05 11.81 -14.84
N PRO A 197 12.49 12.68 -13.89
CA PRO A 197 13.70 12.45 -13.09
C PRO A 197 13.44 11.34 -12.03
N VAL A 198 13.41 10.10 -12.49
CA VAL A 198 12.99 8.92 -11.71
C VAL A 198 13.85 8.65 -10.48
N GLU A 199 15.11 9.15 -10.43
CA GLU A 199 15.97 9.02 -9.25
C GLU A 199 15.43 9.77 -8.02
N HIS A 200 14.63 10.81 -8.26
CA HIS A 200 14.07 11.67 -7.21
C HIS A 200 12.56 11.61 -7.09
N ARG A 201 11.88 11.13 -8.16
CA ARG A 201 10.41 11.17 -8.24
C ARG A 201 9.75 9.81 -8.41
N PHE A 202 10.52 8.72 -8.47
CA PHE A 202 9.97 7.37 -8.53
C PHE A 202 10.36 6.61 -7.26
N HIS A 203 9.42 6.47 -6.34
CA HIS A 203 9.58 5.80 -5.06
C HIS A 203 8.99 4.40 -5.16
N GLN A 204 9.77 3.41 -4.75
CA GLN A 204 9.38 2.00 -4.84
C GLN A 204 9.74 1.27 -3.56
N GLU A 205 8.80 0.49 -3.04
CA GLU A 205 9.08 -0.49 -2.01
C GLU A 205 9.08 -1.89 -2.65
N LEU A 206 10.19 -2.59 -2.52
CA LEU A 206 10.36 -3.94 -3.03
C LEU A 206 10.19 -4.93 -1.88
N PHE A 207 9.12 -5.70 -1.90
CA PHE A 207 8.99 -6.88 -1.08
C PHE A 207 9.54 -8.07 -1.86
N GLU A 208 10.81 -8.42 -1.64
CA GLU A 208 11.35 -9.69 -2.08
C GLU A 208 10.93 -10.75 -1.05
N MET A 209 9.95 -11.58 -1.42
CA MET A 209 9.66 -12.79 -0.67
C MET A 209 10.79 -13.78 -0.94
N ARG A 210 11.57 -14.08 0.08
CA ARG A 210 12.54 -15.19 0.09
C ARG A 210 11.88 -16.45 0.56
#